data_71ad8d7b2996590e42e13cc7ef14267e
#
_entry.id   71ad8d7b2996590e42e13cc7ef14267e
#
_cell.length_a   1.000
_cell.length_b   1.000
_cell.length_c   1.000
_cell.angle_alpha   90.00
_cell.angle_beta   90.00
_cell.angle_gamma   90.00
#
_symmetry.space_group_name_H-M   'P 1'
#
loop_
_entity.id
_entity.type
_entity.pdbx_description
1 polymer ?
#
loop_
_entity_poly.entity_id
_entity_poly.type
_entity_poly.pdbx_seq_one_letter_code
_entity_poly.pdbx_strand_id
1 'polypeptide(L)'
;MSLKSINPTKTKSWSKLRDHFEEIKDTHMDDFFISDKLRSDKFCIDWFNFYFDFSRNKINAKTISLFKELLDEIDFKSSIEKYFSGEKINSSESRAVLHTALRSTKNDKIIVDGEDIIPKIIKTKEKIKSFSDSIINGS
;
A
#
# COMPACT_ATOMS: atom_id res chain seq x y z
N MET A 1 7.14 -16.43 -8.40
CA MET A 1 8.36 -15.63 -8.73
C MET A 1 8.55 -14.59 -7.64
N SER A 2 9.76 -14.38 -7.13
CA SER A 2 10.04 -13.35 -6.12
C SER A 2 9.79 -11.94 -6.68
N LEU A 3 9.69 -10.95 -5.78
CA LEU A 3 9.69 -9.54 -6.18
C LEU A 3 11.00 -9.19 -6.88
N LYS A 4 10.95 -8.27 -7.85
CA LYS A 4 12.17 -7.69 -8.42
C LYS A 4 12.90 -6.91 -7.34
N SER A 5 14.18 -7.20 -7.13
CA SER A 5 15.03 -6.45 -6.20
C SER A 5 15.52 -5.16 -6.88
N ILE A 6 14.66 -4.16 -6.95
CA ILE A 6 15.00 -2.84 -7.51
C ILE A 6 15.25 -1.88 -6.36
N ASN A 7 16.42 -1.27 -6.32
CA ASN A 7 16.68 -0.17 -5.39
C ASN A 7 16.06 1.13 -5.95
N PRO A 8 15.00 1.68 -5.33
CA PRO A 8 14.31 2.86 -5.85
C PRO A 8 15.25 4.06 -6.05
N THR A 9 16.26 4.22 -5.18
CA THR A 9 17.19 5.35 -5.25
C THR A 9 18.16 5.29 -6.43
N LYS A 10 18.18 4.18 -7.17
CA LYS A 10 19.02 3.98 -8.37
C LYS A 10 18.21 4.12 -9.67
N THR A 11 16.93 4.43 -9.57
CA THR A 11 16.05 4.61 -10.72
C THR A 11 16.19 6.00 -11.33
N LYS A 12 15.80 6.12 -12.60
CA LYS A 12 15.77 7.42 -13.29
C LYS A 12 14.70 8.35 -12.69
N SER A 13 13.56 7.79 -12.34
CA SER A 13 12.45 8.53 -11.71
C SER A 13 12.86 9.11 -10.36
N TRP A 14 13.65 8.39 -9.58
CA TRP A 14 14.21 8.93 -8.34
C TRP A 14 15.12 10.14 -8.56
N SER A 15 15.98 10.09 -9.60
CA SER A 15 16.81 11.26 -9.94
C SER A 15 15.95 12.47 -10.30
N LYS A 16 14.91 12.27 -11.13
CA LYS A 16 13.96 13.35 -11.48
C LYS A 16 13.22 13.90 -10.25
N LEU A 17 12.83 13.03 -9.31
CA LEU A 17 12.20 13.45 -8.04
C LEU A 17 13.15 14.30 -7.21
N ARG A 18 14.42 13.93 -7.14
CA ARG A 18 15.43 14.70 -6.43
C ARG A 18 15.65 16.08 -7.08
N ASP A 19 15.75 16.12 -8.39
CA ASP A 19 15.91 17.39 -9.11
C ASP A 19 14.67 18.28 -8.92
N HIS A 20 13.47 17.68 -8.97
CA HIS A 20 12.23 18.38 -8.70
C HIS A 20 12.11 18.86 -7.23
N PHE A 21 12.63 18.11 -6.27
CA PHE A 21 12.71 18.57 -4.88
C PHE A 21 13.54 19.86 -4.77
N GLU A 22 14.69 19.94 -5.44
CA GLU A 22 15.52 21.16 -5.45
C GLU A 22 14.77 22.36 -6.05
N GLU A 23 13.88 22.13 -7.06
CA GLU A 23 13.05 23.17 -7.64
C GLU A 23 12.03 23.79 -6.65
N ILE A 24 11.45 22.94 -5.76
CA ILE A 24 10.30 23.33 -4.94
C ILE A 24 10.57 23.46 -3.44
N LYS A 25 11.74 23.01 -2.95
CA LYS A 25 12.04 22.92 -1.50
C LYS A 25 11.87 24.26 -0.76
N ASP A 26 12.19 25.36 -1.41
CA ASP A 26 12.16 26.70 -0.82
C ASP A 26 10.82 27.43 -1.07
N THR A 27 9.90 26.83 -1.82
CA THR A 27 8.57 27.40 -2.07
C THR A 27 7.76 27.44 -0.77
N HIS A 28 7.18 28.58 -0.45
CA HIS A 28 6.29 28.72 0.70
C HIS A 28 4.97 27.99 0.46
N MET A 29 4.36 27.49 1.53
CA MET A 29 3.08 26.77 1.42
C MET A 29 1.97 27.66 0.84
N ASP A 30 1.94 28.92 1.19
CA ASP A 30 0.96 29.88 0.68
C ASP A 30 1.05 30.04 -0.85
N ASP A 31 2.27 29.99 -1.41
CA ASP A 31 2.47 30.10 -2.86
C ASP A 31 1.84 28.96 -3.62
N PHE A 32 1.83 27.75 -3.05
CA PHE A 32 1.13 26.62 -3.64
C PHE A 32 -0.39 26.84 -3.70
N PHE A 33 -0.99 27.48 -2.70
CA PHE A 33 -2.41 27.80 -2.69
C PHE A 33 -2.76 29.03 -3.55
N ILE A 34 -1.86 30.00 -3.61
CA ILE A 34 -2.03 31.18 -4.48
C ILE A 34 -2.01 30.75 -5.94
N SER A 35 -1.08 29.87 -6.32
CA SER A 35 -0.90 29.40 -7.70
C SER A 35 -1.97 28.39 -8.16
N ASP A 36 -2.59 27.67 -7.24
CA ASP A 36 -3.67 26.70 -7.54
C ASP A 36 -4.81 26.83 -6.54
N LYS A 37 -5.83 27.62 -6.89
CA LYS A 37 -7.01 27.86 -6.04
C LYS A 37 -7.85 26.60 -5.78
N LEU A 38 -7.73 25.59 -6.62
CA LEU A 38 -8.44 24.29 -6.48
C LEU A 38 -7.56 23.25 -5.78
N ARG A 39 -6.47 23.67 -5.14
CA ARG A 39 -5.51 22.76 -4.54
C ARG A 39 -6.12 21.82 -3.50
N SER A 40 -7.01 22.34 -2.65
CA SER A 40 -7.68 21.52 -1.65
C SER A 40 -8.49 20.38 -2.26
N ASP A 41 -9.14 20.63 -3.40
CA ASP A 41 -9.96 19.64 -4.09
C ASP A 41 -9.11 18.64 -4.88
N LYS A 42 -7.99 19.10 -5.44
CA LYS A 42 -7.07 18.25 -6.24
C LYS A 42 -6.18 17.35 -5.40
N PHE A 43 -5.83 17.78 -4.19
CA PHE A 43 -4.91 17.07 -3.31
C PHE A 43 -5.64 16.50 -2.09
N CYS A 44 -6.80 15.92 -2.32
CA CYS A 44 -7.52 15.11 -1.35
C CYS A 44 -8.04 13.81 -2.00
N ILE A 45 -8.32 12.84 -1.17
CA ILE A 45 -8.98 11.59 -1.54
C ILE A 45 -10.17 11.41 -0.59
N ASP A 46 -11.37 11.39 -1.16
CA ASP A 46 -12.60 11.01 -0.46
C ASP A 46 -12.95 9.57 -0.87
N TRP A 47 -12.90 8.64 0.09
CA TRP A 47 -13.13 7.23 -0.17
C TRP A 47 -13.93 6.59 0.97
N PHE A 48 -15.20 6.29 0.72
CA PHE A 48 -16.14 5.78 1.73
C PHE A 48 -16.19 6.67 2.98
N ASN A 49 -15.69 6.17 4.11
CA ASN A 49 -15.61 6.86 5.38
C ASN A 49 -14.25 7.49 5.66
N PHE A 50 -13.34 7.50 4.67
CA PHE A 50 -12.02 8.08 4.78
C PHE A 50 -11.93 9.34 3.94
N TYR A 51 -11.52 10.43 4.58
CA TYR A 51 -11.11 11.66 3.91
C TYR A 51 -9.63 11.89 4.19
N PHE A 52 -8.83 11.93 3.14
CA PHE A 52 -7.39 12.11 3.23
C PHE A 52 -7.00 13.38 2.48
N ASP A 53 -6.67 14.44 3.25
CA ASP A 53 -6.20 15.73 2.72
C ASP A 53 -4.68 15.81 2.80
N PHE A 54 -4.04 15.90 1.65
CA PHE A 54 -2.60 16.10 1.50
C PHE A 54 -2.25 17.41 0.78
N SER A 55 -3.20 18.35 0.70
CA SER A 55 -3.03 19.64 0.05
C SER A 55 -1.94 20.50 0.72
N ARG A 56 -1.65 20.25 2.01
CA ARG A 56 -0.61 20.96 2.77
C ARG A 56 0.76 20.29 2.73
N ASN A 57 0.97 19.29 1.90
CA ASN A 57 2.30 18.75 1.63
C ASN A 57 3.01 19.61 0.56
N LYS A 58 4.33 19.76 0.65
CA LYS A 58 5.13 20.47 -0.37
C LYS A 58 5.26 19.62 -1.65
N ILE A 59 4.17 19.48 -2.37
CA ILE A 59 4.06 18.74 -3.62
C ILE A 59 3.18 19.48 -4.61
N ASN A 60 3.31 19.19 -5.88
CA ASN A 60 2.44 19.67 -6.95
C ASN A 60 2.11 18.56 -7.94
N ALA A 61 1.41 18.87 -9.03
CA ALA A 61 1.02 17.88 -10.04
C ALA A 61 2.24 17.17 -10.67
N LYS A 62 3.37 17.88 -10.86
CA LYS A 62 4.63 17.29 -11.35
C LYS A 62 5.15 16.23 -10.37
N THR A 63 5.08 16.50 -9.06
CA THR A 63 5.48 15.53 -8.02
C THR A 63 4.68 14.24 -8.12
N ILE A 64 3.35 14.35 -8.26
CA ILE A 64 2.46 13.19 -8.41
C ILE A 64 2.78 12.39 -9.68
N SER A 65 3.06 13.08 -10.79
CA SER A 65 3.47 12.41 -12.04
C SER A 65 4.79 11.64 -11.86
N LEU A 66 5.77 12.25 -11.22
CA LEU A 66 7.08 11.61 -10.96
C LEU A 66 6.97 10.42 -9.99
N PHE A 67 6.08 10.48 -8.99
CA PHE A 67 5.79 9.31 -8.15
C PHE A 67 5.18 8.17 -8.95
N LYS A 68 4.26 8.45 -9.88
CA LYS A 68 3.70 7.42 -10.76
C LYS A 68 4.79 6.78 -11.64
N GLU A 69 5.67 7.59 -12.24
CA GLU A 69 6.82 7.07 -12.99
C GLU A 69 7.71 6.16 -12.13
N LEU A 70 7.97 6.55 -10.86
CA LEU A 70 8.74 5.72 -9.94
C LEU A 70 8.05 4.40 -9.64
N LEU A 71 6.75 4.41 -9.35
CA LEU A 71 5.97 3.21 -9.08
C LEU A 71 5.98 2.24 -10.28
N ASP A 72 5.89 2.77 -11.50
CA ASP A 72 5.99 1.98 -12.73
C ASP A 72 7.40 1.39 -12.89
N GLU A 73 8.45 2.19 -12.68
CA GLU A 73 9.83 1.76 -12.82
C GLU A 73 10.22 0.65 -11.83
N ILE A 74 9.67 0.67 -10.62
CA ILE A 74 9.89 -0.37 -9.60
C ILE A 74 8.90 -1.56 -9.68
N ASP A 75 8.02 -1.58 -10.69
CA ASP A 75 7.02 -2.66 -10.89
C ASP A 75 6.07 -2.83 -9.69
N PHE A 76 5.65 -1.70 -9.11
CA PHE A 76 4.86 -1.69 -7.88
C PHE A 76 3.49 -2.36 -8.05
N LYS A 77 2.83 -2.19 -9.19
CA LYS A 77 1.53 -2.82 -9.47
C LYS A 77 1.61 -4.35 -9.40
N SER A 78 2.59 -4.95 -10.09
CA SER A 78 2.83 -6.39 -10.04
C SER A 78 3.17 -6.85 -8.61
N SER A 79 3.90 -6.04 -7.86
CA SER A 79 4.24 -6.34 -6.45
C SER A 79 2.98 -6.41 -5.56
N ILE A 80 2.01 -5.52 -5.77
CA ILE A 80 0.72 -5.55 -5.07
C ILE A 80 -0.08 -6.79 -5.47
N GLU A 81 -0.18 -7.10 -6.76
CA GLU A 81 -0.88 -8.29 -7.24
C GLU A 81 -0.32 -9.56 -6.60
N LYS A 82 1.00 -9.70 -6.54
CA LYS A 82 1.68 -10.82 -5.86
C LYS A 82 1.41 -10.86 -4.36
N TYR A 83 1.35 -9.68 -3.71
CA TYR A 83 1.03 -9.60 -2.29
C TYR A 83 -0.37 -10.15 -1.96
N PHE A 84 -1.35 -9.87 -2.82
CA PHE A 84 -2.72 -10.34 -2.63
C PHE A 84 -2.98 -11.76 -3.14
N SER A 85 -2.17 -12.27 -4.06
CA SER A 85 -2.35 -13.62 -4.64
C SER A 85 -1.82 -14.74 -3.76
N GLY A 86 -1.04 -14.44 -2.72
CA GLY A 86 -0.39 -15.45 -1.88
C GLY A 86 0.95 -15.95 -2.45
N GLU A 87 1.54 -15.24 -3.41
CA GLU A 87 2.90 -15.55 -3.87
C GLU A 87 3.93 -15.36 -2.75
N LYS A 88 5.02 -16.14 -2.81
CA LYS A 88 6.12 -16.07 -1.84
C LYS A 88 7.00 -14.85 -2.09
N ILE A 89 6.52 -13.68 -1.69
CA ILE A 89 7.21 -12.40 -1.89
C ILE A 89 8.21 -12.05 -0.80
N ASN A 90 8.14 -12.69 0.36
CA ASN A 90 9.16 -12.56 1.40
C ASN A 90 10.37 -13.42 1.03
N SER A 91 11.34 -12.81 0.38
CA SER A 91 12.52 -13.51 -0.15
C SER A 91 13.47 -14.02 0.94
N SER A 92 13.51 -13.39 2.12
CA SER A 92 14.38 -13.81 3.22
C SER A 92 13.91 -15.10 3.89
N GLU A 93 12.60 -15.35 3.91
CA GLU A 93 12.01 -16.52 4.55
C GLU A 93 11.34 -17.46 3.55
N SER A 94 11.38 -17.12 2.25
CA SER A 94 10.72 -17.88 1.17
C SER A 94 9.24 -18.16 1.42
N ARG A 95 8.53 -17.18 2.03
CA ARG A 95 7.12 -17.29 2.42
C ARG A 95 6.23 -16.27 1.73
N ALA A 96 4.94 -16.62 1.62
CA ALA A 96 3.89 -15.68 1.31
C ALA A 96 3.65 -14.72 2.49
N VAL A 97 3.28 -13.47 2.19
CA VAL A 97 2.86 -12.47 3.19
C VAL A 97 1.35 -12.49 3.26
N LEU A 98 0.78 -13.03 4.34
CA LEU A 98 -0.64 -13.39 4.43
C LEU A 98 -1.47 -12.44 5.31
N HIS A 99 -1.00 -11.22 5.57
CA HIS A 99 -1.75 -10.26 6.38
C HIS A 99 -3.12 -9.92 5.79
N THR A 100 -3.23 -9.91 4.46
CA THR A 100 -4.50 -9.69 3.75
C THR A 100 -5.46 -10.85 3.95
N ALA A 101 -4.96 -12.09 3.95
CA ALA A 101 -5.76 -13.29 4.16
C ALA A 101 -6.47 -13.32 5.51
N LEU A 102 -5.89 -12.69 6.55
CA LEU A 102 -6.54 -12.59 7.87
C LEU A 102 -7.79 -11.70 7.84
N ARG A 103 -7.97 -10.85 6.83
CA ARG A 103 -9.15 -9.99 6.63
C ARG A 103 -10.11 -10.54 5.58
N SER A 104 -9.77 -11.65 4.96
CA SER A 104 -10.61 -12.32 3.97
C SER A 104 -11.87 -12.92 4.59
N THR A 105 -12.89 -13.07 3.75
CA THR A 105 -14.15 -13.73 4.05
C THR A 105 -14.12 -15.21 3.70
N LYS A 106 -15.18 -15.95 4.06
CA LYS A 106 -15.33 -17.39 3.68
C LYS A 106 -15.44 -17.62 2.16
N ASN A 107 -15.78 -16.59 1.41
CA ASN A 107 -15.97 -16.66 -0.05
C ASN A 107 -14.69 -16.36 -0.85
N ASP A 108 -13.65 -15.88 -0.16
CA ASP A 108 -12.37 -15.60 -0.79
C ASP A 108 -11.56 -16.89 -0.96
N LYS A 109 -10.60 -16.85 -1.88
CA LYS A 109 -9.70 -17.97 -2.13
C LYS A 109 -8.28 -17.44 -2.30
N ILE A 110 -7.35 -17.99 -1.51
CA ILE A 110 -5.92 -17.66 -1.61
C ILE A 110 -5.14 -18.97 -1.62
N ILE A 111 -4.44 -19.22 -2.72
CA ILE A 111 -3.68 -20.45 -2.91
C ILE A 111 -2.22 -20.22 -2.50
N VAL A 112 -1.73 -21.02 -1.56
CA VAL A 112 -0.32 -21.08 -1.16
C VAL A 112 0.14 -22.54 -1.23
N ASP A 113 1.19 -22.78 -1.99
CA ASP A 113 1.73 -24.14 -2.21
C ASP A 113 0.69 -25.16 -2.71
N GLY A 114 -0.27 -24.69 -3.51
CA GLY A 114 -1.35 -25.54 -4.07
C GLY A 114 -2.56 -25.75 -3.16
N GLU A 115 -2.54 -25.24 -1.93
CA GLU A 115 -3.62 -25.37 -0.96
C GLU A 115 -4.37 -24.03 -0.77
N ASP A 116 -5.70 -24.08 -0.68
CA ASP A 116 -6.49 -22.93 -0.26
C ASP A 116 -6.39 -22.74 1.26
N ILE A 117 -5.76 -21.63 1.67
CA ILE A 117 -5.49 -21.36 3.08
C ILE A 117 -6.65 -20.70 3.83
N ILE A 118 -7.66 -20.20 3.13
CA ILE A 118 -8.78 -19.47 3.76
C ILE A 118 -9.57 -20.35 4.75
N PRO A 119 -9.93 -21.61 4.45
CA PRO A 119 -10.63 -22.46 5.40
C PRO A 119 -9.86 -22.67 6.71
N LYS A 120 -8.52 -22.82 6.63
CA LYS A 120 -7.65 -22.98 7.80
C LYS A 120 -7.61 -21.70 8.66
N ILE A 121 -7.54 -20.54 8.01
CA ILE A 121 -7.56 -19.24 8.70
C ILE A 121 -8.90 -19.04 9.42
N ILE A 122 -10.02 -19.30 8.75
CA ILE A 122 -11.36 -19.16 9.34
C ILE A 122 -11.51 -20.09 10.57
N LYS A 123 -11.13 -21.36 10.44
CA LYS A 123 -11.14 -22.31 11.57
C LYS A 123 -10.31 -21.84 12.74
N THR A 124 -9.15 -21.22 12.49
CA THR A 124 -8.29 -20.68 13.55
C THR A 124 -8.95 -19.48 14.25
N LYS A 125 -9.56 -18.57 13.47
CA LYS A 125 -10.30 -17.42 14.01
C LYS A 125 -11.49 -17.86 14.85
N GLU A 126 -12.24 -18.89 14.42
CA GLU A 126 -13.34 -19.47 15.19
C GLU A 126 -12.88 -20.08 16.51
N LYS A 127 -11.73 -20.77 16.54
CA LYS A 127 -11.13 -21.26 17.79
C LYS A 127 -10.73 -20.12 18.75
N ILE A 128 -10.09 -19.08 18.22
CA ILE A 128 -9.70 -17.90 19.02
C ILE A 128 -10.95 -17.24 19.60
N LYS A 129 -12.00 -17.07 18.77
CA LYS A 129 -13.26 -16.49 19.23
C LYS A 129 -13.88 -17.32 20.33
N SER A 130 -14.04 -18.63 20.16
CA SER A 130 -14.60 -19.53 21.17
C SER A 130 -13.82 -19.49 22.49
N PHE A 131 -12.50 -19.49 22.43
CA PHE A 131 -11.65 -19.35 23.61
C PHE A 131 -11.86 -18.01 24.32
N SER A 132 -11.87 -16.90 23.58
CA SER A 132 -12.13 -15.57 24.14
C SER A 132 -13.52 -15.46 24.78
N ASP A 133 -14.53 -15.99 24.11
CA ASP A 133 -15.91 -15.99 24.62
C ASP A 133 -16.03 -16.79 25.91
N SER A 134 -15.32 -17.93 26.06
CA SER A 134 -15.30 -18.72 27.30
C SER A 134 -14.68 -17.95 28.46
N ILE A 135 -13.61 -17.19 28.24
CA ILE A 135 -13.00 -16.37 29.28
C ILE A 135 -13.92 -15.21 29.68
N ILE A 136 -14.49 -14.52 28.69
CA ILE A 136 -15.33 -13.34 28.95
C ILE A 136 -16.63 -13.73 29.66
N ASN A 137 -17.22 -14.85 29.30
CA ASN A 137 -18.49 -15.32 29.86
C ASN A 137 -18.34 -16.23 31.07
N GLY A 138 -17.12 -16.52 31.52
CA GLY A 138 -16.84 -17.31 32.73
C GLY A 138 -17.24 -18.79 32.63
N SER A 139 -17.11 -19.37 31.45
CA SER A 139 -17.50 -20.78 31.18
C SER A 139 -16.28 -21.68 30.96
#